data_9833706cdc78f62aedc27adc52acf09f
#
_entry.id   9833706cdc78f62aedc27adc52acf09f
#
_cell.length_a   1.000
_cell.length_b   1.000
_cell.length_c   1.000
_cell.angle_alpha   90.00
_cell.angle_beta   90.00
_cell.angle_gamma   90.00
#
_symmetry.space_group_name_H-M   'P 1'
#
loop_
_entity.id
_entity.type
_entity.pdbx_description
1 polymer ?
#
loop_
_entity_poly.entity_id
_entity_poly.type
_entity_poly.pdbx_seq_one_letter_code
_entity_poly.pdbx_strand_id
1 'polypeptide(L)'
;MILTVRKKPVVVEAIFWDGKVSTMQELESIGMKYGSCMQQGVKVHCLTITTLEGEMKAEVGDYIIKGVKGEFYPCKPDIFGQTYEIVTDRR
;
A
#
# COMPACT_ATOMS: atom_id res chain seq x y z
N MET A 1 -4.17 33.44 7.44
CA MET A 1 -2.73 33.32 7.69
C MET A 1 -2.16 32.19 6.84
N ILE A 2 -1.08 32.46 6.15
CA ILE A 2 -0.40 31.46 5.31
C ILE A 2 0.86 31.03 6.02
N LEU A 3 1.04 29.71 6.17
CA LEU A 3 2.24 29.13 6.77
C LEU A 3 2.98 28.33 5.73
N THR A 4 4.29 28.48 5.67
CA THR A 4 5.15 27.57 4.92
C THR A 4 5.55 26.45 5.87
N VAL A 5 5.17 25.22 5.52
CA VAL A 5 5.38 24.08 6.41
C VAL A 5 6.14 22.98 5.68
N ARG A 6 6.86 22.17 6.46
CA ARG A 6 7.54 20.98 5.97
C ARG A 6 6.96 19.77 6.68
N LYS A 7 6.69 18.73 5.91
CA LYS A 7 6.23 17.46 6.50
C LYS A 7 7.35 16.89 7.37
N LYS A 8 7.03 16.56 8.61
CA LYS A 8 8.00 15.96 9.52
C LYS A 8 8.43 14.59 8.99
N PRO A 9 9.73 14.25 9.04
CA PRO A 9 10.16 12.92 8.64
C PRO A 9 9.63 11.90 9.63
N VAL A 10 8.85 10.94 9.13
CA VAL A 10 8.28 9.86 9.93
C VAL A 10 8.59 8.55 9.23
N VAL A 11 9.13 7.60 9.99
CA VAL A 11 9.39 6.26 9.47
C VAL A 11 8.10 5.46 9.53
N VAL A 12 7.71 4.89 8.39
CA VAL A 12 6.52 4.03 8.27
C VAL A 12 6.94 2.72 7.61
N GLU A 13 6.09 1.72 7.69
CA GLU A 13 6.35 0.43 7.05
C GLU A 13 5.65 0.37 5.70
N ALA A 14 6.27 -0.32 4.76
CA ALA A 14 5.70 -0.53 3.44
C ALA A 14 5.89 -1.99 3.03
N ILE A 15 4.87 -2.57 2.41
CA ILE A 15 4.90 -3.93 1.89
C ILE A 15 4.68 -3.85 0.39
N PHE A 16 5.58 -4.44 -0.39
CA PHE A 16 5.41 -4.49 -1.84
C PHE A 16 4.45 -5.63 -2.20
N TRP A 17 3.38 -5.31 -2.92
CA TRP A 17 2.43 -6.31 -3.40
C TRP A 17 2.93 -6.88 -4.72
N ASP A 18 3.52 -8.06 -4.64
CA ASP A 18 4.17 -8.71 -5.79
C ASP A 18 3.29 -9.76 -6.48
N GLY A 19 2.07 -9.97 -5.98
CA GLY A 19 1.16 -10.96 -6.52
C GLY A 19 1.42 -12.39 -6.05
N LYS A 20 2.43 -12.60 -5.20
CA LYS A 20 2.76 -13.94 -4.71
C LYS A 20 1.84 -14.38 -3.57
N VAL A 21 1.61 -15.69 -3.48
CA VAL A 21 0.76 -16.27 -2.44
C VAL A 21 1.29 -15.98 -1.05
N SER A 22 2.61 -16.03 -0.86
CA SER A 22 3.22 -15.74 0.44
C SER A 22 2.94 -14.32 0.91
N THR A 23 3.06 -13.34 0.02
CA THR A 23 2.74 -11.94 0.33
C THR A 23 1.26 -11.75 0.57
N MET A 24 0.41 -12.41 -0.23
CA MET A 24 -1.03 -12.40 -0.04
C MET A 24 -1.43 -12.90 1.34
N GLN A 25 -0.85 -14.01 1.80
CA GLN A 25 -1.13 -14.57 3.12
C GLN A 25 -0.72 -13.60 4.23
N GLU A 26 0.42 -12.95 4.06
CA GLU A 26 0.92 -11.94 4.99
C GLU A 26 -0.05 -10.76 5.10
N LEU A 27 -0.54 -10.27 3.96
CA LEU A 27 -1.50 -9.16 3.92
C LEU A 27 -2.86 -9.56 4.46
N GLU A 28 -3.33 -10.77 4.18
CA GLU A 28 -4.58 -11.29 4.75
C GLU A 28 -4.52 -11.38 6.27
N SER A 29 -3.36 -11.75 6.82
CA SER A 29 -3.18 -11.87 8.28
C SER A 29 -3.33 -10.55 9.01
N ILE A 30 -3.15 -9.42 8.32
CA ILE A 30 -3.34 -8.09 8.89
C ILE A 30 -4.67 -7.44 8.47
N GLY A 31 -5.59 -8.25 7.95
CA GLY A 31 -6.97 -7.83 7.72
C GLY A 31 -7.32 -7.38 6.32
N MET A 32 -6.45 -7.52 5.35
CA MET A 32 -6.77 -7.17 3.97
C MET A 32 -7.55 -8.27 3.29
N LYS A 33 -8.45 -7.89 2.41
CA LYS A 33 -9.25 -8.84 1.65
C LYS A 33 -8.64 -9.07 0.29
N TYR A 34 -8.58 -10.33 -0.09
CA TYR A 34 -8.06 -10.74 -1.38
C TYR A 34 -9.21 -11.14 -2.30
N GLY A 35 -9.09 -10.80 -3.56
CA GLY A 35 -10.10 -11.15 -4.55
C GLY A 35 -9.56 -11.04 -5.95
N SER A 36 -10.46 -10.97 -6.91
CA SER A 36 -10.10 -10.76 -8.31
C SER A 36 -10.87 -9.59 -8.88
N CYS A 37 -10.25 -8.89 -9.80
CA CYS A 37 -10.85 -7.77 -10.49
C CYS A 37 -10.40 -7.77 -11.95
N MET A 38 -11.12 -7.02 -12.79
CA MET A 38 -10.80 -6.91 -14.20
C MET A 38 -9.92 -5.71 -14.45
N GLN A 39 -8.83 -5.92 -15.16
CA GLN A 39 -7.92 -4.87 -15.60
C GLN A 39 -7.68 -5.03 -17.09
N GLN A 40 -8.07 -4.04 -17.87
CA GLN A 40 -7.88 -4.07 -19.33
C GLN A 40 -8.40 -5.37 -19.97
N GLY A 41 -9.56 -5.84 -19.48
CA GLY A 41 -10.19 -7.06 -19.99
C GLY A 41 -9.59 -8.36 -19.46
N VAL A 42 -8.61 -8.29 -18.58
CA VAL A 42 -7.95 -9.46 -18.00
C VAL A 42 -8.29 -9.57 -16.51
N LYS A 43 -8.59 -10.80 -16.07
CA LYS A 43 -8.84 -11.06 -14.66
C LYS A 43 -7.52 -11.13 -13.91
N VAL A 44 -7.34 -10.25 -12.91
CA VAL A 44 -6.13 -10.19 -12.12
C VAL A 44 -6.47 -10.29 -10.63
N HIS A 45 -5.48 -10.61 -9.83
CA HIS A 45 -5.62 -10.62 -8.37
C HIS A 45 -5.55 -9.18 -7.85
N CYS A 46 -6.40 -8.87 -6.89
CA CYS A 46 -6.39 -7.54 -6.27
C CYS A 46 -6.63 -7.67 -4.77
N LEU A 47 -6.15 -6.68 -4.05
CA LEU A 47 -6.37 -6.54 -2.62
C LEU A 47 -7.33 -5.39 -2.38
N THR A 48 -8.25 -5.57 -1.43
CA THR A 48 -9.12 -4.50 -0.98
C THR A 48 -8.67 -4.08 0.42
N ILE A 49 -8.42 -2.79 0.57
CA ILE A 49 -7.94 -2.19 1.81
C ILE A 49 -9.02 -1.26 2.32
N THR A 50 -9.43 -1.44 3.58
CA THR A 50 -10.34 -0.51 4.23
C THR A 50 -9.54 0.67 4.75
N THR A 51 -9.81 1.86 4.22
CA THR A 51 -9.16 3.09 4.64
C THR A 51 -10.17 4.00 5.33
N LEU A 52 -9.69 5.11 5.90
CA LEU A 52 -10.56 6.11 6.50
C LEU A 52 -11.49 6.77 5.46
N GLU A 53 -11.12 6.72 4.19
CA GLU A 53 -11.90 7.29 3.10
C GLU A 53 -12.77 6.25 2.38
N GLY A 54 -12.84 5.03 2.91
CA GLY A 54 -13.59 3.94 2.30
C GLY A 54 -12.67 2.83 1.80
N GLU A 55 -13.23 1.93 1.02
CA GLU A 55 -12.46 0.82 0.47
C GLU A 55 -11.65 1.27 -0.76
N MET A 56 -10.38 0.87 -0.79
CA MET A 56 -9.49 1.12 -1.91
C MET A 56 -8.92 -0.20 -2.41
N LYS A 57 -8.65 -0.28 -3.72
CA LYS A 57 -8.05 -1.47 -4.33
C LYS A 57 -6.58 -1.25 -4.55
N ALA A 58 -5.77 -2.26 -4.23
CA ALA A 58 -4.36 -2.30 -4.55
C ALA A 58 -4.12 -3.29 -5.68
N GLU A 59 -3.35 -2.86 -6.66
CA GLU A 59 -2.95 -3.68 -7.80
C GLU A 59 -1.56 -4.27 -7.56
N VAL A 60 -1.26 -5.38 -8.24
CA VAL A 60 0.10 -5.93 -8.23
C VAL A 60 1.07 -4.86 -8.70
N GLY A 61 2.13 -4.64 -7.94
CA GLY A 61 3.09 -3.56 -8.18
C GLY A 61 2.91 -2.38 -7.25
N ASP A 62 1.78 -2.28 -6.57
CA ASP A 62 1.55 -1.23 -5.59
C ASP A 62 2.28 -1.54 -4.28
N TYR A 63 2.61 -0.49 -3.54
CA TYR A 63 3.07 -0.62 -2.16
C TYR A 63 1.90 -0.41 -1.22
N ILE A 64 1.88 -1.18 -0.16
CA ILE A 64 0.90 -1.04 0.92
C ILE A 64 1.61 -0.35 2.07
N ILE A 65 1.17 0.85 2.41
CA ILE A 65 1.80 1.66 3.45
C ILE A 65 1.02 1.49 4.75
N LYS A 66 1.74 1.21 5.82
CA LYS A 66 1.18 1.24 7.17
C LYS A 66 1.54 2.58 7.78
N GLY A 67 0.56 3.45 7.97
CA GLY A 67 0.76 4.78 8.52
C GLY A 67 1.02 4.76 10.01
N VAL A 68 1.31 5.93 10.56
CA VAL A 68 1.70 6.09 11.98
C VAL A 68 0.61 5.69 12.96
N LYS A 69 -0.65 5.74 12.54
CA LYS A 69 -1.79 5.34 13.37
C LYS A 69 -2.23 3.90 13.14
N GLY A 70 -1.45 3.14 12.39
CA GLY A 70 -1.76 1.76 12.04
C GLY A 70 -2.72 1.60 10.87
N GLU A 71 -3.10 2.69 10.23
CA GLU A 71 -3.95 2.65 9.03
C GLU A 71 -3.15 2.17 7.81
N PHE A 72 -3.84 1.52 6.88
CA PHE A 72 -3.23 1.03 5.65
C PHE A 72 -3.79 1.76 4.45
N TYR A 73 -2.96 1.98 3.43
CA TYR A 73 -3.39 2.56 2.17
C TYR A 73 -2.44 2.14 1.05
N PRO A 74 -2.96 2.02 -0.19
CA PRO A 74 -2.12 1.67 -1.34
C PRO A 74 -1.38 2.89 -1.88
N CYS A 75 -0.21 2.66 -2.44
CA CYS A 75 0.60 3.70 -3.04
C CYS A 75 1.18 3.19 -4.35
N LYS A 76 0.99 3.93 -5.42
CA LYS A 76 1.54 3.57 -6.72
C LYS A 76 3.06 3.63 -6.70
N PRO A 77 3.75 2.76 -7.46
CA PRO A 77 5.21 2.67 -7.39
C PRO A 77 5.94 3.95 -7.78
N ASP A 78 5.43 4.71 -8.74
CA ASP A 78 6.03 6.00 -9.13
C ASP A 78 5.91 7.02 -8.01
N ILE A 79 4.73 7.11 -7.38
CA ILE A 79 4.49 8.01 -6.26
C ILE A 79 5.32 7.57 -5.05
N PHE A 80 5.43 6.26 -4.83
CA PHE A 80 6.25 5.72 -3.74
C PHE A 80 7.71 6.16 -3.89
N GLY A 81 8.27 6.04 -5.09
CA GLY A 81 9.64 6.44 -5.38
C GLY A 81 9.90 7.93 -5.18
N GLN A 82 8.89 8.76 -5.43
CA GLN A 82 9.00 10.22 -5.25
C GLN A 82 8.82 10.66 -3.81
N THR A 83 8.05 9.90 -3.03
CA THR A 83 7.61 10.32 -1.69
C THR A 83 8.43 9.67 -0.59
N TYR A 84 8.88 8.44 -0.78
CA TYR A 84 9.53 7.65 0.26
C TYR A 84 10.96 7.27 -0.13
N GLU A 85 11.77 7.09 0.90
CA GLU A 85 13.15 6.63 0.80
C GLU A 85 13.26 5.35 1.64
N ILE A 86 13.85 4.31 1.07
CA ILE A 86 14.03 3.05 1.80
C ILE A 86 15.15 3.22 2.82
N VAL A 87 14.81 3.07 4.09
CA VAL A 87 15.74 3.20 5.20
C VAL A 87 16.31 1.86 5.61
N THR A 88 15.44 0.83 5.64
CA THR A 88 15.80 -0.54 6.01
C THR A 88 15.03 -1.51 5.12
N ASP A 89 15.76 -2.43 4.48
CA ASP A 89 15.14 -3.48 3.67
C ASP A 89 15.07 -4.75 4.51
N ARG A 90 13.85 -5.14 4.88
CA ARG A 90 13.57 -6.37 5.62
C ARG A 90 13.05 -7.43 4.67
N ARG A 91 13.74 -8.53 4.59
CA ARG A 91 13.32 -9.67 3.77
C ARG A 91 13.16 -10.92 4.60
#